data_bd57a2e975e181a9bce608de3682d75b
#
_entry.id   bd57a2e975e181a9bce608de3682d75b
#
_cell.length_a   1.000
_cell.length_b   1.000
_cell.length_c   1.000
_cell.angle_alpha   90.00
_cell.angle_beta   90.00
_cell.angle_gamma   90.00
#
_symmetry.space_group_name_H-M   'P 1'
#
loop_
_entity.id
_entity.type
_entity.pdbx_description
1 polymer ?
#
loop_
_entity_poly.entity_id
_entity_poly.type
_entity_poly.pdbx_seq_one_letter_code
_entity_poly.pdbx_strand_id
1 'polypeptide(L)'
;MGPGNCERRRGRRRAAGLIVSAAMLSGCSLASSVGSSDSSPSFASRFASLFSGATPGVTQPHSPTPSAPDVECPGVDIRTGASTMNIAAKTADATAGDLRYQLSFGQTARECAVQGASLIVKVGVQGRVILGPMGGPGQVEVPLRYAVVREGPQPKTVATKFKRIAVTIGPGQTHVQFVDIEECRLCRV
;
A
#
# COMPACT_ATOMS: atom_id res chain seq x y z
N MET A 1 5.49 21.39 19.99
CA MET A 1 5.46 20.03 19.42
C MET A 1 4.32 19.96 18.43
N GLY A 2 4.60 20.13 17.13
CA GLY A 2 3.57 20.07 16.08
C GLY A 2 3.16 18.63 15.79
N PRO A 3 1.88 18.36 15.46
CA PRO A 3 1.43 17.05 15.06
C PRO A 3 2.12 16.64 13.76
N GLY A 4 2.69 15.43 13.73
CA GLY A 4 3.27 14.86 12.52
C GLY A 4 2.20 14.71 11.45
N ASN A 5 2.43 15.30 10.28
CA ASN A 5 1.54 15.20 9.13
C ASN A 5 1.90 13.98 8.29
N CYS A 6 0.93 13.10 8.06
CA CYS A 6 1.01 12.15 6.95
C CYS A 6 0.64 12.89 5.66
N GLU A 7 1.65 13.35 4.93
CA GLU A 7 1.44 14.22 3.78
C GLU A 7 1.73 13.50 2.46
N ARG A 8 0.78 13.57 1.56
CA ARG A 8 0.87 13.03 0.21
C ARG A 8 1.69 13.99 -0.66
N ARG A 9 2.88 13.61 -1.10
CA ARG A 9 3.56 14.31 -2.19
C ARG A 9 2.75 14.15 -3.48
N ARG A 10 1.91 15.12 -3.79
CA ARG A 10 1.35 15.28 -5.14
C ARG A 10 2.49 15.68 -6.07
N GLY A 11 2.99 14.74 -6.83
CA GLY A 11 3.86 15.03 -7.96
C GLY A 11 3.07 15.87 -8.97
N ARG A 12 3.38 17.16 -9.04
CA ARG A 12 2.94 18.04 -10.13
C ARG A 12 3.59 17.56 -11.43
N ARG A 13 2.88 16.77 -12.19
CA ARG A 13 3.24 16.55 -13.59
C ARG A 13 2.71 17.74 -14.38
N ARG A 14 3.63 18.62 -14.78
CA ARG A 14 3.35 19.64 -15.80
C ARG A 14 3.23 18.90 -17.13
N ALA A 15 2.05 18.93 -17.70
CA ALA A 15 1.80 18.56 -19.07
C ALA A 15 2.38 19.67 -19.95
N ALA A 16 3.38 19.35 -20.75
CA ALA A 16 3.73 20.11 -21.93
C ALA A 16 3.52 19.16 -23.10
N GLY A 17 2.51 19.46 -23.91
CA GLY A 17 2.24 18.76 -25.14
C GLY A 17 3.25 19.12 -26.22
N LEU A 18 3.57 18.15 -27.05
CA LEU A 18 3.93 18.38 -28.45
C LEU A 18 3.67 17.07 -29.22
N ILE A 19 2.80 17.23 -30.19
CA ILE A 19 2.42 16.28 -31.21
C ILE A 19 3.52 16.27 -32.26
N VAL A 20 4.05 15.12 -32.63
CA VAL A 20 4.57 14.89 -33.99
C VAL A 20 4.36 13.42 -34.34
N SER A 21 3.63 13.22 -35.44
CA SER A 21 3.42 11.97 -36.16
C SER A 21 4.70 11.54 -36.91
N ALA A 22 4.93 10.25 -37.05
CA ALA A 22 5.23 9.54 -38.31
C ALA A 22 5.77 8.12 -38.04
N ALA A 23 5.06 7.17 -38.45
CA ALA A 23 5.27 6.08 -39.41
C ALA A 23 6.59 5.26 -39.39
N MET A 24 6.36 3.92 -39.35
CA MET A 24 7.01 2.84 -40.12
C MET A 24 8.26 2.15 -39.56
N LEU A 25 8.08 0.81 -39.57
CA LEU A 25 8.96 -0.29 -39.95
C LEU A 25 9.68 -1.10 -38.86
N SER A 26 9.13 -2.31 -38.79
CA SER A 26 9.80 -3.63 -38.66
C SER A 26 11.29 -3.70 -38.31
N GLY A 27 11.61 -4.45 -37.28
CA GLY A 27 12.97 -4.88 -36.99
C GLY A 27 13.07 -5.73 -35.75
N CYS A 28 12.96 -7.07 -35.88
CA CYS A 28 13.49 -7.99 -34.89
C CYS A 28 15.02 -7.81 -34.86
N SER A 29 15.55 -7.45 -33.72
CA SER A 29 16.98 -7.60 -33.42
C SER A 29 17.15 -7.93 -31.96
N LEU A 30 17.50 -9.16 -31.70
CA LEU A 30 18.18 -9.56 -30.46
C LEU A 30 19.47 -8.73 -30.33
N ALA A 31 19.53 -7.85 -29.40
CA ALA A 31 20.75 -7.26 -28.94
C ALA A 31 20.74 -7.21 -27.43
N SER A 32 21.52 -8.10 -26.83
CA SER A 32 21.93 -8.03 -25.43
C SER A 32 22.69 -6.73 -25.23
N SER A 33 22.07 -5.73 -24.61
CA SER A 33 22.80 -4.59 -24.07
C SER A 33 22.75 -4.70 -22.53
N VAL A 34 23.90 -5.07 -21.99
CA VAL A 34 24.27 -4.89 -20.60
C VAL A 34 24.26 -3.39 -20.33
N GLY A 35 23.16 -2.88 -19.83
CA GLY A 35 23.02 -1.53 -19.30
C GLY A 35 22.85 -1.65 -17.79
N SER A 36 23.92 -1.39 -17.06
CA SER A 36 23.91 -1.22 -15.61
C SER A 36 23.08 0.01 -15.28
N SER A 37 21.81 -0.18 -14.98
CA SER A 37 21.00 0.82 -14.31
C SER A 37 20.68 0.25 -12.94
N ASP A 38 21.28 0.81 -11.90
CA ASP A 38 20.95 0.57 -10.51
C ASP A 38 19.51 1.01 -10.25
N SER A 39 18.57 0.20 -10.73
CA SER A 39 17.16 0.34 -10.40
C SER A 39 16.89 -0.52 -9.19
N SER A 40 17.15 0.01 -8.00
CA SER A 40 16.65 -0.60 -6.77
C SER A 40 15.14 -0.79 -6.94
N PRO A 41 14.61 -2.02 -6.81
CA PRO A 41 13.18 -2.26 -6.95
C PRO A 41 12.43 -1.40 -5.96
N SER A 42 11.43 -0.68 -6.43
CA SER A 42 10.64 0.20 -5.57
C SER A 42 9.96 -0.61 -4.46
N PHE A 43 9.71 0.01 -3.31
CA PHE A 43 8.99 -0.62 -2.21
C PHE A 43 7.67 -1.25 -2.68
N ALA A 44 6.96 -0.59 -3.59
CA ALA A 44 5.74 -1.11 -4.18
C ALA A 44 5.95 -2.44 -4.91
N SER A 45 7.04 -2.59 -5.67
CA SER A 45 7.38 -3.83 -6.37
C SER A 45 7.75 -4.94 -5.41
N ARG A 46 8.51 -4.63 -4.37
CA ARG A 46 8.87 -5.60 -3.31
C ARG A 46 7.65 -6.06 -2.54
N PHE A 47 6.76 -5.13 -2.24
CA PHE A 47 5.51 -5.42 -1.54
C PHE A 47 4.59 -6.29 -2.39
N ALA A 48 4.43 -6.00 -3.67
CA ALA A 48 3.65 -6.80 -4.59
C ALA A 48 4.21 -8.23 -4.75
N SER A 49 5.52 -8.41 -4.75
CA SER A 49 6.17 -9.71 -4.86
C SER A 49 5.88 -10.64 -3.68
N LEU A 50 5.73 -10.10 -2.48
CA LEU A 50 5.40 -10.88 -1.30
C LEU A 50 4.02 -11.55 -1.39
N PHE A 51 3.13 -10.99 -2.21
CA PHE A 51 1.75 -11.48 -2.36
C PHE A 51 1.52 -12.28 -3.64
N SER A 52 2.45 -12.23 -4.58
CA SER A 52 2.29 -12.91 -5.87
C SER A 52 2.67 -14.39 -5.85
N GLY A 53 3.06 -14.95 -4.70
CA GLY A 53 3.45 -16.36 -4.59
C GLY A 53 4.67 -16.75 -5.43
N ALA A 54 5.39 -15.77 -5.96
CA ALA A 54 6.65 -16.02 -6.65
C ALA A 54 7.69 -16.45 -5.63
N THR A 55 8.09 -17.70 -5.70
CA THR A 55 9.23 -18.25 -4.94
C THR A 55 10.45 -17.36 -5.19
N PRO A 56 11.10 -16.79 -4.17
CA PRO A 56 12.34 -16.08 -4.35
C PRO A 56 13.43 -17.11 -4.69
N GLY A 57 13.67 -17.28 -5.97
CA GLY A 57 14.85 -17.98 -6.46
C GLY A 57 16.05 -17.06 -6.28
N VAL A 58 17.09 -17.63 -5.67
CA VAL A 58 18.47 -17.13 -5.60
C VAL A 58 18.77 -16.11 -4.51
N THR A 59 19.41 -16.64 -3.50
CA THR A 59 20.24 -15.95 -2.51
C THR A 59 21.32 -15.10 -3.21
N GLN A 60 21.07 -13.80 -3.39
CA GLN A 60 22.16 -12.87 -3.71
C GLN A 60 22.94 -12.61 -2.41
N PRO A 61 24.29 -12.70 -2.45
CA PRO A 61 25.09 -12.26 -1.31
C PRO A 61 24.87 -10.76 -1.09
N HIS A 62 24.36 -10.43 0.08
CA HIS A 62 24.21 -9.04 0.51
C HIS A 62 25.61 -8.45 0.68
N SER A 63 26.01 -7.59 -0.23
CA SER A 63 27.10 -6.66 0.03
C SER A 63 26.72 -5.82 1.25
N PRO A 64 27.60 -5.64 2.25
CA PRO A 64 27.30 -4.79 3.38
C PRO A 64 27.14 -3.34 2.91
N THR A 65 25.89 -2.92 2.76
CA THR A 65 25.55 -1.51 2.63
C THR A 65 26.04 -0.80 3.89
N PRO A 66 26.73 0.36 3.80
CA PRO A 66 27.20 1.09 4.97
C PRO A 66 26.01 1.31 5.90
N SER A 67 26.17 0.91 7.16
CA SER A 67 25.15 0.97 8.20
C SER A 67 24.60 2.39 8.30
N ALA A 68 23.39 2.58 7.78
CA ALA A 68 22.58 3.73 8.17
C ALA A 68 22.44 3.69 9.70
N PRO A 69 22.42 4.85 10.39
CA PRO A 69 22.29 4.90 11.83
C PRO A 69 21.12 3.99 12.25
N ASP A 70 21.35 3.15 13.28
CA ASP A 70 20.37 2.21 13.82
C ASP A 70 19.09 2.96 14.22
N VAL A 71 18.18 3.06 13.28
CA VAL A 71 16.86 3.63 13.52
C VAL A 71 15.89 2.49 13.69
N GLU A 72 15.39 2.36 14.90
CA GLU A 72 14.33 1.40 15.18
C GLU A 72 13.09 1.74 14.38
N CYS A 73 12.76 0.85 13.42
CA CYS A 73 11.59 0.99 12.59
C CYS A 73 10.36 0.50 13.38
N PRO A 74 9.35 1.34 13.62
CA PRO A 74 8.18 0.98 14.41
C PRO A 74 7.44 -0.22 13.82
N GLY A 75 6.87 -1.07 14.69
CA GLY A 75 6.00 -2.18 14.32
C GLY A 75 4.75 -1.71 13.57
N VAL A 76 4.15 -2.58 12.77
CA VAL A 76 2.88 -2.31 12.09
C VAL A 76 1.93 -3.47 12.33
N ASP A 77 0.79 -3.15 12.95
CA ASP A 77 -0.24 -4.12 13.27
C ASP A 77 -1.62 -3.63 12.82
N ILE A 78 -2.49 -4.59 12.49
CA ILE A 78 -3.90 -4.31 12.30
C ILE A 78 -4.58 -4.41 13.66
N ARG A 79 -5.18 -3.29 14.10
CA ARG A 79 -5.83 -3.24 15.41
C ARG A 79 -6.88 -4.33 15.54
N THR A 80 -6.93 -4.98 16.69
CA THR A 80 -7.93 -6.00 17.02
C THR A 80 -9.35 -5.47 16.74
N GLY A 81 -10.14 -6.26 16.01
CA GLY A 81 -11.49 -5.88 15.57
C GLY A 81 -11.55 -5.03 14.30
N ALA A 82 -10.41 -4.55 13.78
CA ALA A 82 -10.36 -3.74 12.56
C ALA A 82 -9.94 -4.54 11.30
N SER A 83 -9.69 -5.85 11.45
CA SER A 83 -9.26 -6.69 10.33
C SER A 83 -10.38 -7.05 9.35
N THR A 84 -11.63 -6.89 9.75
CA THR A 84 -12.79 -7.23 8.92
C THR A 84 -13.89 -6.19 9.09
N MET A 85 -14.55 -5.84 7.98
CA MET A 85 -15.73 -4.97 7.97
C MET A 85 -16.78 -5.54 7.02
N ASN A 86 -18.02 -5.61 7.48
CA ASN A 86 -19.15 -6.07 6.69
C ASN A 86 -20.01 -4.87 6.26
N ILE A 87 -20.40 -4.86 4.99
CA ILE A 87 -21.34 -3.90 4.41
C ILE A 87 -22.59 -4.67 4.03
N ALA A 88 -23.66 -4.47 4.78
CA ALA A 88 -24.96 -5.12 4.55
C ALA A 88 -25.89 -4.23 3.74
N ALA A 89 -26.89 -4.84 3.11
CA ALA A 89 -27.98 -4.13 2.42
C ALA A 89 -28.96 -3.46 3.39
N LYS A 90 -29.05 -4.00 4.62
CA LYS A 90 -29.83 -3.44 5.73
C LYS A 90 -28.89 -3.12 6.88
N THR A 91 -29.24 -2.11 7.67
CA THR A 91 -28.49 -1.72 8.87
C THR A 91 -29.09 -2.31 10.15
N ALA A 92 -30.39 -2.52 10.19
CA ALA A 92 -31.08 -3.14 11.32
C ALA A 92 -31.22 -4.64 11.07
N ASP A 93 -30.92 -5.45 12.10
CA ASP A 93 -31.06 -6.91 12.10
C ASP A 93 -30.45 -7.60 10.87
N ALA A 94 -29.26 -7.11 10.45
CA ALA A 94 -28.57 -7.66 9.31
C ALA A 94 -28.07 -9.08 9.59
N THR A 95 -28.46 -10.00 8.73
CA THR A 95 -28.04 -11.39 8.73
C THR A 95 -26.91 -11.61 7.72
N ALA A 96 -26.29 -12.80 7.73
CA ALA A 96 -25.29 -13.15 6.70
C ALA A 96 -25.87 -13.13 5.29
N GLY A 97 -27.16 -13.39 5.11
CA GLY A 97 -27.85 -13.30 3.82
C GLY A 97 -27.99 -11.88 3.27
N ASP A 98 -27.95 -10.87 4.15
CA ASP A 98 -28.07 -9.46 3.75
C ASP A 98 -26.73 -8.82 3.38
N LEU A 99 -25.63 -9.59 3.44
CA LEU A 99 -24.30 -9.09 3.16
C LEU A 99 -24.12 -8.69 1.71
N ARG A 100 -23.71 -7.46 1.45
CA ARG A 100 -23.33 -6.98 0.12
C ARG A 100 -21.85 -7.19 -0.14
N TYR A 101 -21.01 -6.74 0.79
CA TYR A 101 -19.56 -6.86 0.67
C TYR A 101 -18.94 -7.15 2.04
N GLN A 102 -17.93 -7.99 2.02
CA GLN A 102 -17.04 -8.22 3.16
C GLN A 102 -15.66 -7.72 2.81
N LEU A 103 -15.13 -6.82 3.61
CA LEU A 103 -13.77 -6.32 3.52
C LEU A 103 -12.93 -7.04 4.55
N SER A 104 -11.72 -7.45 4.17
CA SER A 104 -10.75 -7.99 5.11
C SER A 104 -9.37 -7.44 4.82
N PHE A 105 -8.64 -7.11 5.89
CA PHE A 105 -7.24 -6.74 5.84
C PHE A 105 -6.40 -7.93 6.34
N GLY A 106 -5.29 -8.16 5.68
CA GLY A 106 -4.41 -9.30 5.96
C GLY A 106 -2.99 -8.85 6.26
N GLN A 107 -2.12 -8.96 5.28
CA GLN A 107 -0.70 -8.73 5.47
C GLN A 107 -0.37 -7.24 5.48
N THR A 108 0.63 -6.90 6.30
CA THR A 108 1.23 -5.57 6.36
C THR A 108 2.72 -5.65 6.05
N ALA A 109 3.27 -4.58 5.50
CA ALA A 109 4.71 -4.42 5.33
C ALA A 109 5.11 -2.99 5.69
N ARG A 110 6.38 -2.81 6.04
CA ARG A 110 6.93 -1.50 6.38
C ARG A 110 8.32 -1.30 5.80
N GLU A 111 8.65 -0.06 5.55
CA GLU A 111 10.00 0.39 5.23
C GLU A 111 10.25 1.70 5.94
N CYS A 112 11.44 1.88 6.52
CA CYS A 112 11.83 3.10 7.19
C CYS A 112 13.07 3.69 6.55
N ALA A 113 13.10 5.02 6.44
CA ALA A 113 14.25 5.77 5.97
C ALA A 113 14.44 7.03 6.81
N VAL A 114 15.69 7.38 7.12
CA VAL A 114 16.03 8.62 7.80
C VAL A 114 16.29 9.70 6.76
N GLN A 115 15.61 10.83 6.88
CA GLN A 115 15.84 12.02 6.07
C GLN A 115 16.06 13.23 6.99
N GLY A 116 17.33 13.59 7.19
CA GLY A 116 17.70 14.64 8.14
C GLY A 116 17.23 14.31 9.56
N ALA A 117 16.43 15.17 10.18
CA ALA A 117 15.86 14.97 11.51
C ALA A 117 14.52 14.22 11.51
N SER A 118 14.09 13.68 10.37
CA SER A 118 12.82 12.99 10.25
C SER A 118 13.00 11.51 9.92
N LEU A 119 12.14 10.68 10.50
CA LEU A 119 11.96 9.29 10.13
C LEU A 119 10.78 9.20 9.15
N ILE A 120 11.04 8.70 7.97
CA ILE A 120 10.02 8.40 6.98
C ILE A 120 9.63 6.95 7.13
N VAL A 121 8.36 6.69 7.42
CA VAL A 121 7.81 5.34 7.55
C VAL A 121 6.83 5.12 6.40
N LYS A 122 7.12 4.16 5.54
CA LYS A 122 6.17 3.67 4.54
C LYS A 122 5.50 2.42 5.06
N VAL A 123 4.19 2.41 5.02
CA VAL A 123 3.36 1.29 5.46
C VAL A 123 2.53 0.82 4.29
N GLY A 124 2.63 -0.47 4.00
CA GLY A 124 1.77 -1.14 3.05
C GLY A 124 0.76 -2.04 3.78
N VAL A 125 -0.47 -2.09 3.29
CA VAL A 125 -1.49 -3.02 3.75
C VAL A 125 -2.14 -3.69 2.56
N GLN A 126 -2.28 -5.01 2.65
CA GLN A 126 -3.06 -5.79 1.70
C GLN A 126 -4.44 -6.06 2.29
N GLY A 127 -5.44 -5.93 1.43
CA GLY A 127 -6.80 -6.32 1.75
C GLY A 127 -7.51 -6.96 0.58
N ARG A 128 -8.71 -7.42 0.82
CA ARG A 128 -9.61 -7.95 -0.20
C ARG A 128 -11.05 -7.55 0.09
N VAL A 129 -11.79 -7.35 -0.97
CA VAL A 129 -13.25 -7.17 -0.94
C VAL A 129 -13.87 -8.44 -1.53
N ILE A 130 -14.77 -9.05 -0.79
CA ILE A 130 -15.49 -10.26 -1.17
C ILE A 130 -16.94 -9.86 -1.42
N LEU A 131 -17.51 -10.35 -2.51
CA LEU A 131 -18.91 -10.16 -2.86
C LEU A 131 -19.78 -11.04 -1.97
N GLY A 132 -20.75 -10.44 -1.29
CA GLY A 132 -21.76 -11.14 -0.52
C GLY A 132 -23.00 -11.50 -1.33
N PRO A 133 -23.97 -12.25 -0.76
CA PRO A 133 -25.19 -12.70 -1.44
C PRO A 133 -26.04 -11.56 -2.04
N MET A 134 -26.09 -10.41 -1.36
CA MET A 134 -26.82 -9.22 -1.81
C MET A 134 -25.94 -8.20 -2.51
N GLY A 135 -24.70 -8.57 -2.84
CA GLY A 135 -23.75 -7.73 -3.55
C GLY A 135 -23.89 -7.82 -5.06
N GLY A 136 -23.21 -6.93 -5.76
CA GLY A 136 -23.14 -6.91 -7.23
C GLY A 136 -21.86 -6.22 -7.71
N PRO A 137 -21.54 -6.31 -9.00
CA PRO A 137 -20.44 -5.55 -9.59
C PRO A 137 -20.61 -4.06 -9.32
N GLY A 138 -19.50 -3.37 -9.09
CA GLY A 138 -19.53 -1.94 -8.79
C GLY A 138 -18.31 -1.49 -8.01
N GLN A 139 -18.31 -0.23 -7.62
CA GLN A 139 -17.25 0.38 -6.83
C GLN A 139 -17.61 0.35 -5.35
N VAL A 140 -16.65 -0.12 -4.55
CA VAL A 140 -16.75 -0.18 -3.08
C VAL A 140 -15.71 0.75 -2.48
N GLU A 141 -16.10 1.63 -1.58
CA GLU A 141 -15.18 2.46 -0.83
C GLU A 141 -14.71 1.75 0.44
N VAL A 142 -13.41 1.52 0.53
CA VAL A 142 -12.75 0.90 1.67
C VAL A 142 -12.18 1.98 2.58
N PRO A 143 -12.73 2.17 3.79
CA PRO A 143 -12.19 3.15 4.73
C PRO A 143 -10.94 2.61 5.41
N LEU A 144 -9.83 3.35 5.33
CA LEU A 144 -8.57 3.05 5.99
C LEU A 144 -8.17 4.17 6.92
N ARG A 145 -7.74 3.81 8.13
CA ARG A 145 -7.15 4.74 9.07
C ARG A 145 -5.77 4.24 9.48
N TYR A 146 -4.74 5.00 9.13
CA TYR A 146 -3.40 4.83 9.64
C TYR A 146 -3.21 5.68 10.90
N ALA A 147 -2.62 5.09 11.92
CA ALA A 147 -2.31 5.79 13.16
C ALA A 147 -0.91 5.41 13.63
N VAL A 148 -0.11 6.39 13.98
CA VAL A 148 1.15 6.19 14.67
C VAL A 148 0.89 6.37 16.15
N VAL A 149 1.20 5.34 16.92
CA VAL A 149 0.97 5.30 18.36
C VAL A 149 2.32 5.21 19.07
N ARG A 150 2.54 6.07 20.05
CA ARG A 150 3.63 5.90 21.00
C ARG A 150 3.17 4.88 22.03
N GLU A 151 3.91 3.78 22.12
CA GLU A 151 3.65 2.74 23.12
C GLU A 151 4.09 3.20 24.52
N GLY A 152 3.57 2.55 25.53
CA GLY A 152 3.87 2.80 26.93
C GLY A 152 2.66 2.54 27.83
N PRO A 153 2.78 2.80 29.15
CA PRO A 153 1.69 2.60 30.09
C PRO A 153 0.41 3.36 29.72
N GLN A 154 0.56 4.48 29.01
CA GLN A 154 -0.53 5.28 28.43
C GLN A 154 -0.27 5.50 26.96
N PRO A 155 -0.74 4.60 26.07
CA PRO A 155 -0.55 4.72 24.63
C PRO A 155 -1.13 6.02 24.09
N LYS A 156 -0.36 6.75 23.28
CA LYS A 156 -0.77 8.04 22.72
C LYS A 156 -0.64 8.05 21.22
N THR A 157 -1.72 8.34 20.51
CA THR A 157 -1.69 8.58 19.07
C THR A 157 -0.92 9.89 18.80
N VAL A 158 0.16 9.81 18.03
CA VAL A 158 1.00 10.97 17.67
C VAL A 158 0.69 11.49 16.28
N ALA A 159 0.21 10.63 15.37
CA ALA A 159 -0.25 11.02 14.04
C ALA A 159 -1.36 10.08 13.57
N THR A 160 -2.28 10.60 12.78
CA THR A 160 -3.33 9.79 12.17
C THR A 160 -3.67 10.31 10.78
N LYS A 161 -4.00 9.39 9.87
CA LYS A 161 -4.52 9.70 8.55
C LYS A 161 -5.67 8.77 8.21
N PHE A 162 -6.74 9.36 7.72
CA PHE A 162 -7.89 8.64 7.21
C PHE A 162 -7.98 8.81 5.70
N LYS A 163 -8.28 7.74 4.99
CA LYS A 163 -8.56 7.78 3.56
C LYS A 163 -9.59 6.73 3.17
N ARG A 164 -10.18 6.91 2.01
CA ARG A 164 -11.05 5.93 1.36
C ARG A 164 -10.39 5.48 0.07
N ILE A 165 -10.38 4.18 -0.15
CA ILE A 165 -9.83 3.57 -1.36
C ILE A 165 -11.00 3.03 -2.15
N ALA A 166 -11.09 3.43 -3.42
CA ALA A 166 -12.07 2.89 -4.33
C ALA A 166 -11.58 1.55 -4.90
N VAL A 167 -12.30 0.47 -4.64
CA VAL A 167 -12.04 -0.86 -5.18
C VAL A 167 -13.20 -1.23 -6.10
N THR A 168 -12.89 -1.58 -7.34
CA THR A 168 -13.90 -1.94 -8.35
C THR A 168 -13.99 -3.45 -8.47
N ILE A 169 -15.20 -3.98 -8.33
CA ILE A 169 -15.54 -5.39 -8.57
C ILE A 169 -16.17 -5.46 -9.95
N GLY A 170 -15.54 -6.16 -10.88
CA GLY A 170 -16.02 -6.36 -12.23
C GLY A 170 -17.11 -7.43 -12.32
N PRO A 171 -17.81 -7.50 -13.47
CA PRO A 171 -18.76 -8.58 -13.72
C PRO A 171 -18.09 -9.96 -13.63
N GLY A 172 -18.74 -10.91 -12.96
CA GLY A 172 -18.23 -12.27 -12.78
C GLY A 172 -17.12 -12.42 -11.71
N GLN A 173 -16.67 -11.34 -11.09
CA GLN A 173 -15.72 -11.41 -9.99
C GLN A 173 -16.45 -11.61 -8.67
N THR A 174 -15.98 -12.57 -7.88
CA THR A 174 -16.48 -12.82 -6.51
C THR A 174 -15.67 -12.12 -5.43
N HIS A 175 -14.43 -11.74 -5.75
CA HIS A 175 -13.55 -11.01 -4.86
C HIS A 175 -12.52 -10.21 -5.65
N VAL A 176 -12.00 -9.16 -5.03
CA VAL A 176 -10.90 -8.32 -5.56
C VAL A 176 -9.91 -8.05 -4.44
N GLN A 177 -8.64 -8.26 -4.72
CA GLN A 177 -7.55 -7.86 -3.82
C GLN A 177 -7.13 -6.43 -4.13
N PHE A 178 -6.69 -5.72 -3.10
CA PHE A 178 -6.11 -4.39 -3.22
C PHE A 178 -4.91 -4.25 -2.29
N VAL A 179 -4.03 -3.34 -2.65
CA VAL A 179 -2.88 -2.95 -1.84
C VAL A 179 -2.92 -1.43 -1.70
N ASP A 180 -2.70 -0.96 -0.50
CA ASP A 180 -2.53 0.45 -0.23
C ASP A 180 -1.20 0.73 0.44
N ILE A 181 -0.52 1.79 0.02
CA ILE A 181 0.76 2.22 0.57
C ILE A 181 0.62 3.67 1.03
N GLU A 182 0.99 3.90 2.28
CA GLU A 182 0.98 5.21 2.91
C GLU A 182 2.36 5.57 3.44
N GLU A 183 2.74 6.84 3.27
CA GLU A 183 3.99 7.39 3.80
C GLU A 183 3.69 8.37 4.93
N CYS A 184 4.27 8.12 6.09
CA CYS A 184 4.20 8.98 7.25
C CYS A 184 5.58 9.54 7.57
N ARG A 185 5.67 10.86 7.78
CA ARG A 185 6.87 11.53 8.23
C ARG A 185 6.76 11.83 9.71
N LEU A 186 7.67 11.29 10.49
CA LEU A 186 7.76 11.49 11.93
C LEU A 186 8.97 12.37 12.23
N CYS A 187 8.78 13.47 12.94
CA CYS A 187 9.90 14.23 13.46
C CYS A 187 10.57 13.43 14.59
N ARG A 188 11.89 13.28 14.52
CA ARG A 188 12.68 12.68 15.61
C ARG A 188 12.51 13.56 16.84
N VAL A 189 12.08 12.95 17.94
CA VAL A 189 12.05 13.59 19.27
C VAL A 189 13.37 13.33 19.95
#